data_a67e79380b16ceedcd625824c362bff7
#
_entry.id   a67e79380b16ceedcd625824c362bff7
#
_cell.length_a   1.000
_cell.length_b   1.000
_cell.length_c   1.000
_cell.angle_alpha   90.00
_cell.angle_beta   90.00
_cell.angle_gamma   90.00
#
_symmetry.space_group_name_H-M   'P 1'
#
loop_
_entity.id
_entity.type
_entity.pdbx_description
1 polymer ?
#
loop_
_entity_poly.entity_id
_entity_poly.type
_entity_poly.pdbx_seq_one_letter_code
_entity_poly.pdbx_strand_id
1 'polypeptide(L)'
;SDASLLLRFMRSYTINSLDSREGLEAVLLSLPDIKDVRVYENYTNATDANGIEPHSINAIVIEGSDEDIATAIIQKKSLGCGLQGSNEVVIFYDGLDRIVKFDRATPIDVSVKVKIVRSGATVDVDTQSIKQRISDNQFKIGEDVLAGQLYASASGQDYIVKEILLNDTDLIASIGIRQYGRILIDNVEVIVE
;
A
#
# COMPACT_ATOMS: atom_id res chain seq x y z
N SER A 1 13.26 -18.20 3.27
CA SER A 1 12.31 -19.32 3.42
C SER A 1 11.76 -19.70 2.06
N ASP A 2 11.28 -20.94 1.90
CA ASP A 2 10.71 -21.45 0.65
C ASP A 2 9.54 -20.60 0.14
N ALA A 3 8.76 -20.01 1.05
CA ALA A 3 7.68 -19.10 0.71
C ALA A 3 8.19 -17.81 0.01
N SER A 4 9.32 -17.26 0.44
CA SER A 4 9.91 -16.07 -0.19
C SER A 4 10.50 -16.39 -1.57
N LEU A 5 11.04 -17.60 -1.74
CA LEU A 5 11.54 -18.11 -3.01
C LEU A 5 10.39 -18.34 -4.00
N LEU A 6 9.31 -18.95 -3.53
CA LEU A 6 8.10 -19.18 -4.32
C LEU A 6 7.47 -17.86 -4.78
N LEU A 7 7.36 -16.87 -3.90
CA LEU A 7 6.88 -15.53 -4.24
C LEU A 7 7.77 -14.84 -5.29
N ARG A 8 9.10 -14.95 -5.18
CA ARG A 8 10.03 -14.40 -6.18
C ARG A 8 9.91 -15.14 -7.52
N PHE A 9 9.75 -16.45 -7.49
CA PHE A 9 9.55 -17.26 -8.69
C PHE A 9 8.24 -16.91 -9.39
N MET A 10 7.12 -16.84 -8.66
CA MET A 10 5.83 -16.42 -9.20
C MET A 10 5.90 -15.00 -9.80
N ARG A 11 6.54 -14.05 -9.11
CA ARG A 11 6.76 -12.70 -9.62
C ARG A 11 7.58 -12.67 -10.92
N SER A 12 8.63 -13.52 -11.05
CA SER A 12 9.43 -13.58 -12.25
C SER A 12 8.68 -14.12 -13.48
N TYR A 13 7.73 -15.02 -13.28
CA TYR A 13 6.82 -15.49 -14.33
C TYR A 13 5.82 -14.40 -14.74
N THR A 14 5.28 -13.68 -13.76
CA THR A 14 4.28 -12.63 -13.99
C THR A 14 4.89 -11.41 -14.71
N ILE A 15 6.17 -11.08 -14.46
CA ILE A 15 6.89 -10.01 -15.17
C ILE A 15 6.94 -10.26 -16.68
N ASN A 16 6.98 -11.51 -17.11
CA ASN A 16 7.03 -11.90 -18.53
C ASN A 16 5.64 -12.01 -19.15
N SER A 17 4.55 -11.94 -18.39
CA SER A 17 3.22 -11.90 -18.97
C SER A 17 2.98 -10.55 -19.64
N LEU A 18 2.67 -10.60 -20.93
CA LEU A 18 2.27 -9.42 -21.70
C LEU A 18 0.77 -9.18 -21.41
N ASP A 19 0.39 -7.91 -21.34
CA ASP A 19 -1.01 -7.46 -21.31
C ASP A 19 -1.87 -7.93 -20.11
N SER A 20 -1.25 -8.22 -18.96
CA SER A 20 -2.02 -8.49 -17.75
C SER A 20 -1.81 -7.41 -16.70
N ARG A 21 -2.87 -7.14 -15.91
CA ARG A 21 -2.82 -6.25 -14.75
C ARG A 21 -1.70 -6.64 -13.79
N GLU A 22 -1.62 -7.94 -13.48
CA GLU A 22 -0.60 -8.50 -12.59
C GLU A 22 0.83 -8.35 -13.16
N GLY A 23 0.97 -8.42 -14.50
CA GLY A 23 2.23 -8.18 -15.19
C GLY A 23 2.69 -6.74 -15.06
N LEU A 24 1.78 -5.79 -15.20
CA LEU A 24 2.07 -4.37 -15.00
C LEU A 24 2.41 -4.07 -13.53
N GLU A 25 1.63 -4.58 -12.56
CA GLU A 25 1.93 -4.45 -11.13
C GLU A 25 3.33 -5.00 -10.80
N ALA A 26 3.68 -6.18 -11.32
CA ALA A 26 4.97 -6.82 -11.06
C ALA A 26 6.15 -6.01 -11.63
N VAL A 27 6.00 -5.43 -12.81
CA VAL A 27 7.04 -4.57 -13.40
C VAL A 27 7.19 -3.28 -12.60
N LEU A 28 6.11 -2.61 -12.26
CA LEU A 28 6.15 -1.40 -11.46
C LEU A 28 6.78 -1.67 -10.07
N LEU A 29 6.40 -2.76 -9.39
CA LEU A 29 7.01 -3.17 -8.12
C LEU A 29 8.50 -3.53 -8.21
N SER A 30 9.02 -3.79 -9.42
CA SER A 30 10.45 -4.06 -9.64
C SER A 30 11.30 -2.79 -9.79
N LEU A 31 10.66 -1.64 -9.97
CA LEU A 31 11.35 -0.36 -10.09
C LEU A 31 11.96 0.07 -8.75
N PRO A 32 13.07 0.83 -8.78
CA PRO A 32 13.65 1.40 -7.57
C PRO A 32 12.66 2.26 -6.78
N ASP A 33 12.76 2.20 -5.46
CA ASP A 33 12.03 3.04 -4.52
C ASP A 33 10.49 2.91 -4.55
N ILE A 34 9.93 2.01 -5.34
CA ILE A 34 8.50 1.70 -5.30
C ILE A 34 8.21 0.83 -4.06
N LYS A 35 7.32 1.31 -3.20
CA LYS A 35 6.90 0.60 -1.98
C LYS A 35 5.71 -0.30 -2.20
N ASP A 36 4.71 0.17 -2.94
CA ASP A 36 3.52 -0.61 -3.30
C ASP A 36 2.90 -0.10 -4.58
N VAL A 37 2.19 -0.98 -5.27
CA VAL A 37 1.48 -0.71 -6.52
C VAL A 37 0.15 -1.43 -6.53
N ARG A 38 -0.86 -0.74 -7.02
CA ARG A 38 -2.16 -1.34 -7.37
C ARG A 38 -2.59 -0.85 -8.76
N VAL A 39 -3.03 -1.76 -9.61
CA VAL A 39 -3.58 -1.43 -10.92
C VAL A 39 -5.06 -1.81 -10.96
N TYR A 40 -5.90 -0.88 -11.32
CA TYR A 40 -7.32 -1.08 -11.58
C TYR A 40 -7.59 -1.01 -13.08
N GLU A 41 -8.50 -1.84 -13.56
CA GLU A 41 -8.90 -1.93 -14.97
C GLU A 41 -10.41 -1.81 -15.08
N ASN A 42 -10.86 -1.01 -16.03
CA ASN A 42 -12.24 -0.96 -16.44
C ASN A 42 -12.37 -1.37 -17.92
N TYR A 43 -12.82 -2.57 -18.17
CA TYR A 43 -13.06 -3.12 -19.51
C TYR A 43 -14.48 -2.83 -20.03
N THR A 44 -15.32 -2.15 -19.26
CA THR A 44 -16.71 -1.87 -19.61
C THR A 44 -16.86 -0.60 -20.45
N ASN A 45 -18.07 -0.36 -20.99
CA ASN A 45 -18.40 0.84 -21.77
C ASN A 45 -18.85 2.03 -20.92
N ALA A 46 -18.82 1.91 -19.58
CA ALA A 46 -19.22 2.97 -18.66
C ALA A 46 -18.18 3.14 -17.57
N THR A 47 -18.09 4.35 -16.99
CA THR A 47 -17.26 4.58 -15.80
C THR A 47 -17.71 3.66 -14.67
N ASP A 48 -16.75 2.97 -14.05
CA ASP A 48 -17.03 2.02 -12.98
C ASP A 48 -17.26 2.70 -11.61
N ALA A 49 -17.57 1.89 -10.60
CA ALA A 49 -17.80 2.37 -9.23
C ALA A 49 -16.57 3.04 -8.59
N ASN A 50 -15.37 2.78 -9.10
CA ASN A 50 -14.11 3.37 -8.65
C ASN A 50 -13.79 4.67 -9.41
N GLY A 51 -14.66 5.10 -10.32
CA GLY A 51 -14.47 6.27 -11.15
C GLY A 51 -13.45 6.06 -12.28
N ILE A 52 -13.19 4.80 -12.68
CA ILE A 52 -12.29 4.50 -13.80
C ILE A 52 -13.05 4.59 -15.11
N GLU A 53 -12.50 5.36 -16.05
CA GLU A 53 -13.10 5.58 -17.36
C GLU A 53 -13.19 4.27 -18.16
N PRO A 54 -14.13 4.20 -19.14
CA PRO A 54 -14.27 3.04 -20.02
C PRO A 54 -12.95 2.67 -20.71
N HIS A 55 -12.68 1.36 -20.81
CA HIS A 55 -11.51 0.80 -21.52
C HIS A 55 -10.18 1.39 -21.07
N SER A 56 -10.05 1.69 -19.77
CA SER A 56 -8.89 2.34 -19.19
C SER A 56 -8.31 1.56 -18.02
N ILE A 57 -7.02 1.80 -17.76
CA ILE A 57 -6.34 1.37 -16.54
C ILE A 57 -5.94 2.58 -15.71
N ASN A 58 -5.93 2.40 -14.40
CA ASN A 58 -5.41 3.35 -13.44
C ASN A 58 -4.36 2.66 -12.58
N ALA A 59 -3.09 3.00 -12.79
CA ALA A 59 -2.00 2.56 -11.94
C ALA A 59 -1.87 3.53 -10.77
N ILE A 60 -1.80 3.01 -9.55
CA ILE A 60 -1.64 3.77 -8.32
C ILE A 60 -0.38 3.29 -7.64
N VAL A 61 0.54 4.19 -7.32
CA VAL A 61 1.88 3.86 -6.83
C VAL A 61 2.25 4.65 -5.57
N ILE A 62 3.07 4.03 -4.72
CA ILE A 62 3.71 4.68 -3.57
C ILE A 62 5.19 4.85 -3.88
N GLU A 63 5.66 6.11 -3.93
CA GLU A 63 7.05 6.52 -4.21
C GLU A 63 7.56 6.12 -5.62
N GLY A 64 8.88 6.16 -5.85
CA GLY A 64 9.51 5.90 -7.13
C GLY A 64 9.55 7.10 -8.09
N SER A 65 10.34 7.00 -9.15
CA SER A 65 10.51 8.04 -10.18
C SER A 65 9.31 8.09 -11.12
N ASP A 66 8.79 9.29 -11.40
CA ASP A 66 7.68 9.50 -12.34
C ASP A 66 8.04 9.03 -13.76
N GLU A 67 9.28 9.27 -14.19
CA GLU A 67 9.76 8.89 -15.53
C GLU A 67 9.86 7.37 -15.67
N ASP A 68 10.40 6.67 -14.66
CA ASP A 68 10.54 5.21 -14.68
C ASP A 68 9.16 4.55 -14.67
N ILE A 69 8.23 5.06 -13.84
CA ILE A 69 6.84 4.58 -13.77
C ILE A 69 6.16 4.77 -15.13
N ALA A 70 6.23 5.96 -15.71
CA ALA A 70 5.60 6.27 -16.98
C ALA A 70 6.18 5.40 -18.11
N THR A 71 7.50 5.19 -18.10
CA THR A 71 8.18 4.31 -19.07
C THR A 71 7.71 2.87 -18.93
N ALA A 72 7.62 2.35 -17.72
CA ALA A 72 7.14 0.99 -17.48
C ALA A 72 5.68 0.81 -17.92
N ILE A 73 4.81 1.79 -17.61
CA ILE A 73 3.40 1.76 -18.02
C ILE A 73 3.28 1.71 -19.54
N ILE A 74 3.94 2.61 -20.28
CA ILE A 74 3.79 2.67 -21.74
C ILE A 74 4.35 1.43 -22.44
N GLN A 75 5.36 0.79 -21.86
CA GLN A 75 5.95 -0.44 -22.39
C GLN A 75 5.09 -1.69 -22.16
N LYS A 76 4.24 -1.66 -21.12
CA LYS A 76 3.47 -2.84 -20.68
C LYS A 76 1.98 -2.74 -20.94
N LYS A 77 1.45 -1.52 -21.15
CA LYS A 77 0.01 -1.37 -21.42
C LYS A 77 -0.38 -2.00 -22.75
N SER A 78 -1.58 -2.54 -22.81
CA SER A 78 -2.19 -3.03 -24.06
C SER A 78 -2.43 -1.90 -25.07
N LEU A 79 -2.37 -2.24 -26.36
CA LEU A 79 -2.72 -1.32 -27.43
C LEU A 79 -4.21 -0.92 -27.31
N GLY A 80 -4.49 0.37 -27.47
CA GLY A 80 -5.85 0.90 -27.39
C GLY A 80 -6.40 1.07 -25.98
N CYS A 81 -5.69 0.65 -24.94
CA CYS A 81 -6.08 0.89 -23.55
C CYS A 81 -5.83 2.35 -23.15
N GLY A 82 -6.86 3.01 -22.58
CA GLY A 82 -6.75 4.33 -21.98
C GLY A 82 -5.90 4.32 -20.70
N LEU A 83 -5.32 5.47 -20.36
CA LEU A 83 -4.60 5.67 -19.11
C LEU A 83 -5.30 6.76 -18.30
N GLN A 84 -5.62 6.46 -17.05
CA GLN A 84 -6.24 7.40 -16.12
C GLN A 84 -5.32 7.66 -14.93
N GLY A 85 -5.37 8.90 -14.43
CA GLY A 85 -4.65 9.36 -13.25
C GLY A 85 -4.54 10.87 -13.22
N SER A 86 -4.25 11.40 -12.04
CA SER A 86 -4.05 12.83 -11.81
C SER A 86 -2.62 13.30 -12.09
N ASN A 87 -1.67 12.37 -12.08
CA ASN A 87 -0.27 12.64 -12.41
C ASN A 87 -0.06 12.40 -13.90
N GLU A 88 0.36 13.44 -14.64
CA GLU A 88 0.61 13.37 -16.08
C GLU A 88 2.10 13.55 -16.37
N VAL A 89 2.69 12.57 -17.06
CA VAL A 89 4.11 12.60 -17.43
C VAL A 89 4.24 12.46 -18.94
N VAL A 90 5.01 13.35 -19.56
CA VAL A 90 5.34 13.26 -20.98
C VAL A 90 6.64 12.51 -21.13
N ILE A 91 6.62 11.42 -21.88
CA ILE A 91 7.83 10.65 -22.22
C ILE A 91 7.97 10.54 -23.72
N PHE A 92 9.21 10.57 -24.22
CA PHE A 92 9.52 10.27 -25.62
C PHE A 92 9.64 8.75 -25.80
N TYR A 93 8.66 8.16 -26.50
CA TYR A 93 8.63 6.73 -26.73
C TYR A 93 8.21 6.41 -28.17
N ASP A 94 8.96 5.52 -28.83
CA ASP A 94 8.73 5.11 -30.22
C ASP A 94 8.58 6.31 -31.20
N GLY A 95 9.51 7.27 -31.07
CA GLY A 95 9.59 8.42 -31.96
C GLY A 95 8.55 9.54 -31.74
N LEU A 96 7.73 9.43 -30.67
CA LEU A 96 6.66 10.39 -30.35
C LEU A 96 6.63 10.73 -28.87
N ASP A 97 6.19 11.96 -28.56
CA ASP A 97 5.84 12.33 -27.19
C ASP A 97 4.52 11.64 -26.79
N ARG A 98 4.56 10.94 -25.66
CA ARG A 98 3.41 10.19 -25.10
C ARG A 98 3.08 10.74 -23.72
N ILE A 99 1.82 11.07 -23.53
CA ILE A 99 1.31 11.43 -22.19
C ILE A 99 0.92 10.14 -21.49
N VAL A 100 1.54 9.88 -20.35
CA VAL A 100 1.23 8.77 -19.48
C VAL A 100 0.58 9.31 -18.20
N LYS A 101 -0.54 8.70 -17.82
CA LYS A 101 -1.31 9.10 -16.63
C LYS A 101 -1.32 7.97 -15.62
N PHE A 102 -1.14 8.33 -14.36
CA PHE A 102 -1.24 7.42 -13.21
C PHE A 102 -1.54 8.22 -11.92
N ASP A 103 -1.83 7.55 -10.83
CA ASP A 103 -2.05 8.21 -9.54
C ASP A 103 -0.93 7.92 -8.56
N ARG A 104 -0.66 8.88 -7.68
CA ARG A 104 0.10 8.69 -6.45
C ARG A 104 -0.86 8.38 -5.32
N ALA A 105 -0.62 7.28 -4.59
CA ALA A 105 -1.42 6.97 -3.41
C ALA A 105 -1.21 8.02 -2.32
N THR A 106 -2.29 8.48 -1.71
CA THR A 106 -2.24 9.44 -0.60
C THR A 106 -2.28 8.71 0.74
N PRO A 107 -1.41 9.07 1.70
CA PRO A 107 -1.45 8.48 3.03
C PRO A 107 -2.67 8.97 3.82
N ILE A 108 -3.29 8.06 4.57
CA ILE A 108 -4.28 8.35 5.61
C ILE A 108 -3.62 8.02 6.94
N ASP A 109 -3.42 9.03 7.76
CA ASP A 109 -2.84 8.88 9.07
C ASP A 109 -3.88 8.28 10.03
N VAL A 110 -3.55 7.09 10.56
CA VAL A 110 -4.40 6.35 11.51
C VAL A 110 -3.81 6.52 12.90
N SER A 111 -4.62 6.96 13.86
CA SER A 111 -4.23 6.97 15.26
C SER A 111 -4.49 5.60 15.89
N VAL A 112 -3.58 5.18 16.77
CA VAL A 112 -3.63 3.86 17.42
C VAL A 112 -3.53 4.02 18.92
N LYS A 113 -4.50 3.48 19.64
CA LYS A 113 -4.52 3.43 21.11
C LYS A 113 -4.38 1.97 21.55
N VAL A 114 -3.31 1.68 22.29
CA VAL A 114 -3.00 0.35 22.80
C VAL A 114 -3.12 0.35 24.31
N LYS A 115 -3.98 -0.49 24.86
CA LYS A 115 -4.06 -0.74 26.30
C LYS A 115 -3.33 -2.03 26.64
N ILE A 116 -2.41 -1.95 27.56
CA ILE A 116 -1.60 -3.08 28.04
C ILE A 116 -1.73 -3.23 29.54
N VAL A 117 -1.62 -4.45 30.01
CA VAL A 117 -1.55 -4.79 31.44
C VAL A 117 -0.20 -5.43 31.72
N ARG A 118 0.52 -4.94 32.73
CA ARG A 118 1.82 -5.47 33.13
C ARG A 118 1.69 -6.90 33.66
N SER A 119 2.67 -7.74 33.33
CA SER A 119 2.73 -9.11 33.87
C SER A 119 3.14 -9.16 35.35
N GLY A 120 3.63 -8.05 35.93
CA GLY A 120 4.02 -7.91 37.33
C GLY A 120 4.17 -6.46 37.74
N ALA A 121 3.95 -6.17 39.02
CA ALA A 121 3.91 -4.80 39.57
C ALA A 121 5.23 -4.01 39.43
N THR A 122 6.37 -4.69 39.31
CA THR A 122 7.71 -4.08 39.21
C THR A 122 8.29 -4.10 37.80
N VAL A 123 7.53 -4.54 36.82
CA VAL A 123 8.00 -4.64 35.42
C VAL A 123 7.89 -3.27 34.77
N ASP A 124 9.00 -2.75 34.28
CA ASP A 124 9.04 -1.56 33.45
C ASP A 124 8.78 -1.92 31.98
N VAL A 125 7.83 -1.26 31.34
CA VAL A 125 7.46 -1.51 29.95
C VAL A 125 7.98 -0.39 29.08
N ASP A 126 8.84 -0.73 28.12
CA ASP A 126 9.33 0.20 27.11
C ASP A 126 8.22 0.54 26.08
N THR A 127 7.45 1.57 26.42
CA THR A 127 6.34 2.05 25.57
C THR A 127 6.83 2.62 24.25
N GLN A 128 8.05 3.16 24.18
CA GLN A 128 8.61 3.70 22.94
C GLN A 128 8.92 2.59 21.94
N SER A 129 9.46 1.47 22.38
CA SER A 129 9.66 0.30 21.54
C SER A 129 8.33 -0.23 20.97
N ILE A 130 7.25 -0.21 21.75
CA ILE A 130 5.90 -0.59 21.28
C ILE A 130 5.42 0.37 20.19
N LYS A 131 5.52 1.68 20.43
CA LYS A 131 5.14 2.72 19.46
C LYS A 131 5.90 2.55 18.14
N GLN A 132 7.21 2.33 18.20
CA GLN A 132 8.05 2.16 17.03
C GLN A 132 7.61 0.92 16.22
N ARG A 133 7.46 -0.24 16.86
CA ARG A 133 7.03 -1.47 16.17
C ARG A 133 5.66 -1.33 15.52
N ILE A 134 4.74 -0.57 16.13
CA ILE A 134 3.42 -0.30 15.55
C ILE A 134 3.54 0.64 14.35
N SER A 135 4.34 1.70 14.45
CA SER A 135 4.55 2.65 13.34
C SER A 135 5.29 2.04 12.15
N ASP A 136 6.11 1.00 12.37
CA ASP A 136 6.84 0.31 11.31
C ASP A 136 5.96 -0.61 10.45
N ASN A 137 4.67 -0.80 10.81
CA ASN A 137 3.76 -1.57 9.97
C ASN A 137 3.50 -0.87 8.65
N GLN A 138 3.57 -1.64 7.57
CA GLN A 138 3.28 -1.17 6.22
C GLN A 138 1.92 -1.68 5.77
N PHE A 139 1.12 -0.79 5.20
CA PHE A 139 -0.20 -1.09 4.68
C PHE A 139 -0.22 -0.88 3.18
N LYS A 140 -1.03 -1.68 2.50
CA LYS A 140 -1.14 -1.64 1.04
C LYS A 140 -2.16 -0.62 0.57
N ILE A 141 -2.05 -0.26 -0.70
CA ILE A 141 -3.00 0.63 -1.36
C ILE A 141 -4.39 -0.01 -1.37
N GLY A 142 -5.41 0.75 -0.92
CA GLY A 142 -6.81 0.34 -0.95
C GLY A 142 -7.19 -0.75 0.06
N GLU A 143 -6.32 -1.07 1.02
CA GLU A 143 -6.62 -2.04 2.08
C GLU A 143 -6.89 -1.32 3.41
N ASP A 144 -8.01 -1.64 4.04
CA ASP A 144 -8.37 -1.12 5.34
C ASP A 144 -7.34 -1.53 6.41
N VAL A 145 -7.08 -0.63 7.35
CA VAL A 145 -6.24 -0.95 8.51
C VAL A 145 -7.10 -1.61 9.58
N LEU A 146 -6.70 -2.80 10.00
CA LEU A 146 -7.42 -3.56 11.01
C LEU A 146 -6.62 -3.55 12.32
N ALA A 147 -7.27 -3.26 13.46
CA ALA A 147 -6.66 -3.35 14.78
C ALA A 147 -6.05 -4.75 15.04
N GLY A 148 -6.69 -5.80 14.51
CA GLY A 148 -6.22 -7.17 14.61
C GLY A 148 -4.82 -7.42 14.02
N GLN A 149 -4.44 -6.69 12.97
CA GLN A 149 -3.12 -6.79 12.34
C GLN A 149 -1.99 -6.27 13.23
N LEU A 150 -2.31 -5.36 14.16
CA LEU A 150 -1.32 -4.70 15.02
C LEU A 150 -0.97 -5.48 16.29
N TYR A 151 -1.74 -6.50 16.66
CA TYR A 151 -1.49 -7.26 17.88
C TYR A 151 -0.11 -7.90 17.92
N ALA A 152 0.37 -8.43 16.78
CA ALA A 152 1.71 -9.03 16.69
C ALA A 152 2.82 -7.99 16.97
N SER A 153 2.70 -6.79 16.39
CA SER A 153 3.66 -5.69 16.58
C SER A 153 3.58 -5.09 17.98
N ALA A 154 2.38 -5.09 18.58
CA ALA A 154 2.16 -4.58 19.95
C ALA A 154 2.58 -5.57 21.03
N SER A 155 2.68 -6.88 20.75
CA SER A 155 2.94 -7.93 21.75
C SER A 155 4.35 -7.87 22.35
N GLY A 156 4.47 -8.31 23.60
CA GLY A 156 5.73 -8.43 24.34
C GLY A 156 5.64 -9.49 25.45
N GLN A 157 6.78 -9.78 26.11
CA GLN A 157 6.84 -10.81 27.16
C GLN A 157 6.42 -10.29 28.54
N ASP A 158 6.58 -8.98 28.76
CA ASP A 158 6.45 -8.36 30.08
C ASP A 158 5.05 -7.77 30.34
N TYR A 159 4.14 -7.88 29.37
CA TYR A 159 2.79 -7.36 29.45
C TYR A 159 1.83 -8.11 28.51
N ILE A 160 0.56 -7.91 28.73
CA ILE A 160 -0.52 -8.45 27.89
C ILE A 160 -1.22 -7.28 27.20
N VAL A 161 -1.38 -7.39 25.87
CA VAL A 161 -2.19 -6.43 25.11
C VAL A 161 -3.67 -6.74 25.37
N LYS A 162 -4.37 -5.80 26.00
CA LYS A 162 -5.79 -5.93 26.37
C LYS A 162 -6.69 -5.51 25.21
N GLU A 163 -6.34 -4.38 24.59
CA GLU A 163 -7.16 -3.78 23.55
C GLU A 163 -6.30 -2.93 22.61
N ILE A 164 -6.65 -2.93 21.32
CA ILE A 164 -6.14 -1.98 20.34
C ILE A 164 -7.33 -1.32 19.66
N LEU A 165 -7.36 0.01 19.65
CA LEU A 165 -8.37 0.83 18.99
C LEU A 165 -7.71 1.73 17.96
N LEU A 166 -8.39 1.92 16.84
CA LEU A 166 -8.04 2.86 15.78
C LEU A 166 -8.94 4.07 15.86
N ASN A 167 -8.40 5.26 15.60
CA ASN A 167 -9.16 6.52 15.61
C ASN A 167 -10.03 6.68 16.88
N ASP A 168 -9.48 6.29 18.03
CA ASP A 168 -10.03 6.30 19.36
C ASP A 168 -11.09 5.22 19.69
N THR A 169 -11.89 4.78 18.74
CA THR A 169 -13.05 3.90 19.02
C THR A 169 -13.20 2.72 18.09
N ASP A 170 -12.53 2.73 16.95
CA ASP A 170 -12.79 1.80 15.87
C ASP A 170 -11.84 0.59 15.88
N LEU A 171 -12.28 -0.51 15.31
CA LEU A 171 -11.46 -1.69 15.05
C LEU A 171 -10.96 -1.74 13.58
N ILE A 172 -11.52 -0.88 12.74
CA ILE A 172 -11.24 -0.78 11.30
C ILE A 172 -11.13 0.69 10.93
N ALA A 173 -10.04 1.07 10.30
CA ALA A 173 -9.91 2.35 9.62
C ALA A 173 -10.04 2.13 8.11
N SER A 174 -11.12 2.63 7.52
CA SER A 174 -11.42 2.45 6.10
C SER A 174 -10.51 3.31 5.22
N ILE A 175 -9.96 2.69 4.19
CA ILE A 175 -8.98 3.27 3.27
C ILE A 175 -9.56 3.25 1.84
N GLY A 176 -9.56 4.41 1.19
CA GLY A 176 -10.00 4.52 -0.20
C GLY A 176 -9.04 3.85 -1.19
N ILE A 177 -9.54 3.50 -2.39
CA ILE A 177 -8.77 2.77 -3.41
C ILE A 177 -7.48 3.47 -3.86
N ARG A 178 -7.39 4.81 -3.72
CA ARG A 178 -6.21 5.63 -4.04
C ARG A 178 -5.45 6.09 -2.80
N GLN A 179 -5.67 5.41 -1.68
CA GLN A 179 -5.09 5.75 -0.39
C GLN A 179 -4.38 4.54 0.22
N TYR A 180 -3.54 4.78 1.21
CA TYR A 180 -2.96 3.72 2.05
C TYR A 180 -2.91 4.18 3.50
N GLY A 181 -3.05 3.25 4.43
CA GLY A 181 -2.93 3.53 5.85
C GLY A 181 -1.48 3.83 6.23
N ARG A 182 -1.29 4.82 7.11
CA ARG A 182 0.01 5.16 7.70
C ARG A 182 -0.16 5.41 9.19
N ILE A 183 0.71 4.83 10.00
CA ILE A 183 0.75 5.08 11.44
C ILE A 183 2.05 5.83 11.74
N LEU A 184 1.92 7.08 12.17
CA LEU A 184 3.05 7.86 12.67
C LEU A 184 3.29 7.51 14.13
N ILE A 185 4.55 7.53 14.58
CA ILE A 185 4.90 7.19 15.97
C ILE A 185 4.19 8.10 16.99
N ASP A 186 3.99 9.38 16.63
CA ASP A 186 3.30 10.36 17.47
C ASP A 186 1.78 10.10 17.55
N ASN A 187 1.23 9.34 16.62
CA ASN A 187 -0.17 8.94 16.60
C ASN A 187 -0.43 7.63 17.36
N VAL A 188 0.60 7.07 18.03
CA VAL A 188 0.46 5.87 18.85
C VAL A 188 0.45 6.23 20.32
N GLU A 189 -0.66 5.98 20.99
CA GLU A 189 -0.83 6.10 22.43
C GLU A 189 -0.75 4.72 23.09
N VAL A 190 0.11 4.56 24.09
CA VAL A 190 0.23 3.32 24.88
C VAL A 190 -0.21 3.62 26.31
N ILE A 191 -1.29 2.97 26.76
CA ILE A 191 -1.84 3.08 28.12
C ILE A 191 -1.45 1.84 28.89
N VAL A 192 -0.76 2.02 30.01
CA VAL A 192 -0.29 0.95 30.89
C VAL A 192 -1.19 0.91 32.14
N GLU A 193 -1.92 -0.22 32.29
CA GLU A 193 -2.77 -0.50 33.47
C GLU A 193 -2.06 -1.39 34.51
#